data_224e6a1fa30bb75cf1f693accba6bc03
#
_entry.id   224e6a1fa30bb75cf1f693accba6bc03
#
_cell.length_a   1.000
_cell.length_b   1.000
_cell.length_c   1.000
_cell.angle_alpha   90.00
_cell.angle_beta   90.00
_cell.angle_gamma   90.00
#
_symmetry.space_group_name_H-M   'P 1'
#
loop_
_entity.id
_entity.type
_entity.pdbx_description
1 polymer ?
#
loop_
_entity_poly.entity_id
_entity_poly.type
_entity_poly.pdbx_seq_one_letter_code
_entity_poly.pdbx_strand_id
1 'polypeptide(L)'
;VAAKGTVVAVAGQVGWTPDRRLAGPDFVAQAAQALENIRTVLAEAGGKPEHIIRMTWFVTSKSAYLADREGLGRVYRSVMGKHYPAMTAVQVVALMVQDALVEIEATAVIPDREDGATGA
;
A
#
# COMPACT_ATOMS: atom_id res chain seq x y z
N VAL A 1 -14.02 2.75 -8.43
CA VAL A 1 -13.20 1.92 -9.31
C VAL A 1 -13.90 0.60 -9.54
N ALA A 2 -13.96 0.16 -10.78
CA ALA A 2 -14.53 -1.13 -11.15
C ALA A 2 -13.46 -1.92 -11.91
N ALA A 3 -13.41 -3.22 -11.67
CA ALA A 3 -12.42 -4.07 -12.31
C ALA A 3 -12.94 -5.51 -12.38
N LYS A 4 -12.42 -6.27 -13.34
CA LYS A 4 -12.80 -7.66 -13.53
C LYS A 4 -11.53 -8.50 -13.55
N GLY A 5 -11.55 -9.59 -12.80
CA GLY A 5 -10.41 -10.49 -12.72
C GLY A 5 -10.36 -11.22 -11.40
N THR A 6 -9.15 -11.61 -11.01
CA THR A 6 -8.91 -12.30 -9.75
C THR A 6 -8.66 -11.30 -8.64
N VAL A 7 -9.44 -11.41 -7.57
CA VAL A 7 -9.31 -10.52 -6.41
C VAL A 7 -8.16 -11.01 -5.53
N VAL A 8 -7.27 -10.08 -5.17
CA VAL A 8 -6.19 -10.33 -4.21
C VAL A 8 -6.34 -9.35 -3.06
N ALA A 9 -6.53 -9.87 -1.86
CA ALA A 9 -6.59 -9.05 -0.65
C ALA A 9 -5.21 -9.03 0.00
N VAL A 10 -4.65 -7.85 0.18
CA VAL A 10 -3.37 -7.67 0.87
C VAL A 10 -3.65 -7.18 2.27
N ALA A 11 -3.27 -7.99 3.26
CA ALA A 11 -3.47 -7.65 4.66
C ALA A 11 -2.72 -6.37 5.03
N GLY A 12 -3.15 -5.72 6.10
CA GLY A 12 -2.53 -4.49 6.58
C GLY A 12 -1.01 -4.65 6.75
N GLN A 13 -0.27 -3.72 6.17
CA GLN A 13 1.18 -3.67 6.24
C GLN A 13 1.60 -2.44 7.00
N VAL A 14 2.43 -2.62 8.03
CA VAL A 14 3.14 -1.50 8.64
C VAL A 14 4.51 -1.36 7.98
N GLY A 15 5.27 -0.35 8.36
CA GLY A 15 6.56 -0.06 7.73
C GLY A 15 7.70 -0.98 8.19
N TRP A 16 7.47 -2.29 8.24
CA TRP A 16 8.52 -3.27 8.56
C TRP A 16 9.50 -3.43 7.44
N THR A 17 10.79 -3.28 7.76
CA THR A 17 11.87 -3.64 6.83
C THR A 17 12.01 -5.17 6.79
N PRO A 18 12.74 -5.72 5.81
CA PRO A 18 12.97 -7.17 5.75
C PRO A 18 13.60 -7.76 7.01
N ASP A 19 14.38 -6.97 7.76
CA ASP A 19 14.98 -7.43 9.01
C ASP A 19 14.09 -7.17 10.24
N ARG A 20 12.80 -6.91 10.00
CA ARG A 20 11.77 -6.79 11.04
C ARG A 20 11.95 -5.61 11.97
N ARG A 21 12.36 -4.47 11.43
CA ARG A 21 12.42 -3.20 12.13
C ARG A 21 11.52 -2.22 11.42
N LEU A 22 10.94 -1.29 12.17
CA LEU A 22 10.26 -0.18 11.53
C LEU A 22 11.29 0.68 10.79
N ALA A 23 10.90 1.25 9.67
CA ALA A 23 11.77 2.05 8.81
C ALA A 23 12.16 3.40 9.43
N GLY A 24 12.18 3.48 10.74
CA GLY A 24 12.56 4.66 11.49
C GLY A 24 11.36 5.34 12.15
N PRO A 25 11.58 6.44 12.87
CA PRO A 25 10.50 7.15 13.57
C PRO A 25 9.72 8.10 12.65
N ASP A 26 10.14 8.24 11.40
CA ASP A 26 9.54 9.19 10.48
C ASP A 26 8.33 8.59 9.76
N PHE A 27 7.24 9.35 9.71
CA PHE A 27 5.99 8.91 9.07
C PHE A 27 6.20 8.56 7.59
N VAL A 28 6.87 9.43 6.84
CA VAL A 28 7.06 9.23 5.40
C VAL A 28 7.89 7.97 5.13
N ALA A 29 8.94 7.74 5.94
CA ALA A 29 9.76 6.54 5.79
C ALA A 29 8.97 5.27 6.09
N GLN A 30 8.12 5.29 7.13
CA GLN A 30 7.27 4.15 7.43
C GLN A 30 6.23 3.92 6.34
N ALA A 31 5.64 4.98 5.81
CA ALA A 31 4.68 4.87 4.72
C ALA A 31 5.33 4.30 3.45
N ALA A 32 6.53 4.75 3.11
CA ALA A 32 7.27 4.23 1.97
C ALA A 32 7.49 2.72 2.09
N GLN A 33 7.92 2.28 3.27
CA GLN A 33 8.16 0.86 3.51
C GLN A 33 6.87 0.05 3.48
N ALA A 34 5.79 0.57 4.05
CA ALA A 34 4.50 -0.12 4.02
C ALA A 34 4.01 -0.32 2.59
N LEU A 35 4.14 0.71 1.74
CA LEU A 35 3.78 0.61 0.32
C LEU A 35 4.66 -0.41 -0.39
N GLU A 36 5.95 -0.43 -0.10
CA GLU A 36 6.87 -1.40 -0.67
C GLU A 36 6.49 -2.82 -0.27
N ASN A 37 6.07 -3.02 0.97
CA ASN A 37 5.61 -4.31 1.47
C ASN A 37 4.36 -4.77 0.73
N ILE A 38 3.42 -3.86 0.48
CA ILE A 38 2.24 -4.18 -0.32
C ILE A 38 2.64 -4.62 -1.72
N ARG A 39 3.56 -3.90 -2.35
CA ARG A 39 4.04 -4.25 -3.69
C ARG A 39 4.67 -5.63 -3.70
N THR A 40 5.48 -5.95 -2.70
CA THR A 40 6.14 -7.25 -2.58
C THR A 40 5.14 -8.38 -2.41
N VAL A 41 4.17 -8.22 -1.51
CA VAL A 41 3.13 -9.23 -1.28
C VAL A 41 2.29 -9.44 -2.54
N LEU A 42 1.91 -8.34 -3.19
CA LEU A 42 1.09 -8.41 -4.39
C LEU A 42 1.82 -9.12 -5.53
N ALA A 43 3.13 -8.90 -5.65
CA ALA A 43 3.95 -9.55 -6.67
C ALA A 43 3.95 -11.07 -6.51
N GLU A 44 3.85 -11.59 -5.30
CA GLU A 44 3.75 -13.04 -5.05
C GLU A 44 2.50 -13.63 -5.69
N ALA A 45 1.45 -12.84 -5.84
CA ALA A 45 0.22 -13.28 -6.50
C ALA A 45 0.22 -12.96 -8.00
N GLY A 46 1.34 -12.46 -8.53
CA GLY A 46 1.43 -12.08 -9.93
C GLY A 46 0.85 -10.69 -10.24
N GLY A 47 0.62 -9.88 -9.22
CA GLY A 47 0.03 -8.57 -9.39
C GLY A 47 1.06 -7.44 -9.37
N LYS A 48 0.59 -6.27 -9.80
CA LYS A 48 1.38 -5.03 -9.85
C LYS A 48 0.59 -3.92 -9.16
N PRO A 49 1.25 -2.84 -8.72
CA PRO A 49 0.53 -1.72 -8.11
C PRO A 49 -0.64 -1.20 -8.93
N GLU A 50 -0.52 -1.20 -10.25
CA GLU A 50 -1.60 -0.75 -11.13
C GLU A 50 -2.87 -1.58 -11.03
N HIS A 51 -2.81 -2.77 -10.45
CA HIS A 51 -3.96 -3.64 -10.24
C HIS A 51 -4.71 -3.32 -8.96
N ILE A 52 -4.16 -2.48 -8.08
CA ILE A 52 -4.82 -2.11 -6.83
C ILE A 52 -6.03 -1.25 -7.14
N ILE A 53 -7.19 -1.63 -6.59
CA ILE A 53 -8.42 -0.88 -6.79
C ILE A 53 -8.83 -0.11 -5.55
N ARG A 54 -8.30 -0.46 -4.38
CA ARG A 54 -8.66 0.18 -3.13
C ARG A 54 -7.53 0.06 -2.12
N MET A 55 -7.31 1.14 -1.37
CA MET A 55 -6.39 1.16 -0.24
C MET A 55 -7.05 1.84 0.94
N THR A 56 -6.75 1.36 2.14
CA THR A 56 -7.12 2.06 3.37
C THR A 56 -5.86 2.30 4.17
N TRP A 57 -5.68 3.54 4.59
CA TRP A 57 -4.56 3.98 5.41
C TRP A 57 -5.06 4.27 6.80
N PHE A 58 -4.51 3.56 7.78
CA PHE A 58 -4.76 3.79 9.19
C PHE A 58 -3.55 4.52 9.74
N VAL A 59 -3.74 5.75 10.22
CA VAL A 59 -2.63 6.57 10.71
C VAL A 59 -2.89 6.95 12.17
N THR A 60 -1.83 7.03 12.97
CA THR A 60 -1.98 7.38 14.39
C THR A 60 -1.96 8.89 14.61
N SER A 61 -1.56 9.67 13.61
CA SER A 61 -1.52 11.12 13.69
C SER A 61 -1.89 11.75 12.36
N LYS A 62 -3.04 12.42 12.35
CA LYS A 62 -3.46 13.20 11.19
C LYS A 62 -2.43 14.27 10.83
N SER A 63 -1.86 14.93 11.85
CA SER A 63 -0.89 15.99 11.60
C SER A 63 0.40 15.44 10.97
N ALA A 64 0.86 14.26 11.39
CA ALA A 64 2.03 13.64 10.76
C ALA A 64 1.75 13.26 9.30
N TYR A 65 0.56 12.75 9.03
CA TYR A 65 0.13 12.42 7.66
C TYR A 65 0.13 13.66 6.76
N LEU A 66 -0.27 14.81 7.29
CA LEU A 66 -0.39 16.05 6.51
C LEU A 66 0.88 16.90 6.51
N ALA A 67 1.86 16.58 7.35
CA ALA A 67 3.02 17.43 7.59
C ALA A 67 3.95 17.59 6.38
N ASP A 68 4.11 16.53 5.58
CA ASP A 68 5.00 16.54 4.41
C ASP A 68 4.30 15.90 3.22
N ARG A 69 3.38 16.64 2.64
CA ARG A 69 2.59 16.14 1.52
C ARG A 69 3.43 15.88 0.28
N GLU A 70 4.46 16.70 0.05
CA GLU A 70 5.36 16.51 -1.09
C GLU A 70 6.19 15.25 -0.92
N GLY A 71 6.78 15.04 0.26
CA GLY A 71 7.57 13.85 0.54
C GLY A 71 6.74 12.59 0.45
N LEU A 72 5.53 12.62 1.01
CA LEU A 72 4.61 11.50 0.93
C LEU A 72 4.22 11.21 -0.52
N GLY A 73 3.93 12.24 -1.30
CA GLY A 73 3.62 12.09 -2.71
C GLY A 73 4.75 11.47 -3.51
N ARG A 74 6.00 11.87 -3.21
CA ARG A 74 7.17 11.31 -3.90
C ARG A 74 7.31 9.82 -3.62
N VAL A 75 7.23 9.40 -2.36
CA VAL A 75 7.36 7.98 -2.02
C VAL A 75 6.20 7.17 -2.57
N TYR A 76 4.98 7.73 -2.55
CA TYR A 76 3.83 7.08 -3.14
C TYR A 76 4.09 6.81 -4.63
N ARG A 77 4.48 7.83 -5.39
CA ARG A 77 4.72 7.69 -6.83
C ARG A 77 5.89 6.76 -7.14
N SER A 78 6.90 6.71 -6.29
CA SER A 78 8.05 5.83 -6.53
C SER A 78 7.67 4.36 -6.42
N VAL A 79 6.67 4.02 -5.61
CA VAL A 79 6.22 2.64 -5.43
C VAL A 79 5.03 2.32 -6.33
N MET A 80 4.04 3.21 -6.33
CA MET A 80 2.75 2.99 -6.99
C MET A 80 2.68 3.53 -8.40
N GLY A 81 3.66 4.34 -8.80
CA GLY A 81 3.57 5.05 -10.07
C GLY A 81 2.48 6.11 -10.03
N LYS A 82 1.94 6.45 -11.18
CA LYS A 82 0.86 7.43 -11.29
C LYS A 82 -0.52 6.77 -11.23
N HIS A 83 -0.65 5.77 -10.39
CA HIS A 83 -1.88 5.04 -10.20
C HIS A 83 -2.52 5.44 -8.87
N TYR A 84 -3.75 5.92 -8.92
CA TYR A 84 -4.47 6.43 -7.76
C TYR A 84 -5.78 5.67 -7.61
N PRO A 85 -5.79 4.56 -6.87
CA PRO A 85 -7.00 3.79 -6.64
C PRO A 85 -7.96 4.51 -5.69
N ALA A 86 -9.13 3.94 -5.48
CA ALA A 86 -10.03 4.41 -4.43
C ALA A 86 -9.30 4.33 -3.09
N MET A 87 -9.29 5.41 -2.32
CA MET A 87 -8.47 5.49 -1.13
C MET A 87 -9.23 6.16 0.02
N THR A 88 -9.05 5.58 1.21
CA THR A 88 -9.55 6.16 2.46
C THR A 88 -8.38 6.26 3.43
N ALA A 89 -8.25 7.38 4.13
CA ALA A 89 -7.27 7.53 5.20
C ALA A 89 -8.01 7.97 6.46
N VAL A 90 -7.76 7.30 7.58
CA VAL A 90 -8.40 7.59 8.85
C VAL A 90 -7.39 7.59 9.98
N GLN A 91 -7.58 8.47 10.95
CA GLN A 91 -6.79 8.45 12.17
C GLN A 91 -7.38 7.43 13.13
N VAL A 92 -6.52 6.62 13.73
CA VAL A 92 -6.88 5.66 14.76
C VAL A 92 -6.15 5.98 16.05
N VAL A 93 -6.64 5.46 17.16
CA VAL A 93 -6.03 5.72 18.48
C VAL A 93 -4.65 5.11 18.57
N ALA A 94 -4.48 3.90 18.06
CA ALA A 94 -3.21 3.17 18.07
C ALA A 94 -3.26 2.05 17.05
N LEU A 95 -2.09 1.60 16.64
CA LEU A 95 -1.94 0.37 15.84
C LEU A 95 -1.45 -0.73 16.76
N MET A 96 -1.65 -1.98 16.34
CA MET A 96 -1.23 -3.14 17.14
C MET A 96 0.30 -3.21 17.29
N VAL A 97 1.02 -2.74 16.27
CA VAL A 97 2.48 -2.71 16.31
C VAL A 97 2.94 -1.44 17.03
N GLN A 98 3.69 -1.60 18.10
CA GLN A 98 4.19 -0.47 18.87
C GLN A 98 5.10 0.40 17.99
N ASP A 99 4.97 1.72 18.11
CA ASP A 99 5.72 2.72 17.36
C ASP A 99 5.40 2.78 15.86
N ALA A 100 4.49 1.94 15.38
CA ALA A 100 4.01 2.07 14.01
C ALA A 100 3.11 3.31 13.91
N LEU A 101 3.36 4.13 12.88
CA LEU A 101 2.61 5.36 12.64
C LEU A 101 1.58 5.19 11.54
N VAL A 102 1.69 4.13 10.76
CA VAL A 102 0.82 3.89 9.61
C VAL A 102 0.69 2.39 9.36
N GLU A 103 -0.50 1.99 8.98
CA GLU A 103 -0.79 0.65 8.47
C GLU A 103 -1.64 0.80 7.23
N ILE A 104 -1.29 0.11 6.15
CA ILE A 104 -1.97 0.22 4.87
C ILE A 104 -2.42 -1.17 4.43
N GLU A 105 -3.69 -1.29 4.08
CA GLU A 105 -4.20 -2.51 3.45
C GLU A 105 -4.61 -2.19 2.02
N ALA A 106 -4.68 -3.19 1.16
CA ALA A 106 -5.03 -2.99 -0.23
C ALA A 106 -5.83 -4.17 -0.77
N THR A 107 -6.67 -3.88 -1.75
CA THR A 107 -7.34 -4.89 -2.55
C THR A 107 -6.96 -4.65 -3.99
N ALA A 108 -6.55 -5.70 -4.68
CA ALA A 108 -6.20 -5.64 -6.09
C ALA A 108 -7.09 -6.58 -6.88
N VAL A 109 -7.25 -6.27 -8.17
CA VAL A 109 -7.91 -7.17 -9.11
C VAL A 109 -6.94 -7.36 -10.27
N ILE A 110 -6.43 -8.57 -10.40
CA ILE A 110 -5.52 -8.92 -11.49
C ILE A 110 -6.37 -9.31 -12.68
N PRO A 111 -6.25 -8.62 -13.83
CA PRO A 111 -7.07 -8.92 -14.99
C PRO A 111 -6.91 -10.35 -15.45
N ASP A 112 -8.00 -10.94 -15.93
CA ASP A 112 -7.93 -12.23 -16.55
C ASP A 112 -7.09 -12.16 -17.82
N ARG A 113 -6.42 -13.25 -18.14
CA ARG A 113 -5.66 -13.30 -19.37
C ARG A 113 -6.63 -13.28 -20.55
N GLU A 114 -6.27 -12.49 -21.56
CA GLU A 114 -7.03 -12.52 -22.78
C GLU A 114 -6.81 -13.84 -23.50
N ASP A 115 -7.80 -14.27 -24.32
CA ASP A 115 -7.73 -15.53 -25.02
C ASP A 115 -6.43 -15.72 -25.81
N GLY A 116 -6.06 -14.71 -26.53
CA GLY A 116 -4.83 -14.79 -27.29
C GLY A 116 -3.59 -14.84 -26.41
N ALA A 117 -3.69 -14.29 -25.23
CA ALA A 117 -2.58 -14.23 -24.29
C ALA A 117 -2.48 -15.48 -23.46
N THR A 118 -3.48 -16.25 -23.44
CA THR A 118 -3.44 -17.44 -22.64
C THR A 118 -2.35 -18.32 -23.09
N GLY A 119 -2.01 -18.17 -24.27
CA GLY A 119 -0.86 -18.90 -24.65
C GLY A 119 -0.59 -19.76 -23.51
N ALA A 120 -1.39 -19.60 -22.78
CA ALA A 120 -1.14 -20.33 -21.61
C ALA A 120 -1.94 -21.40 -21.50
#